data_532922718e857c91a941fb550d54714c
#
_entry.id   532922718e857c91a941fb550d54714c
#
_cell.length_a   1.000
_cell.length_b   1.000
_cell.length_c   1.000
_cell.angle_alpha   90.00
_cell.angle_beta   90.00
_cell.angle_gamma   90.00
#
_symmetry.space_group_name_H-M   'P 1'
#
loop_
_entity.id
_entity.type
_entity.pdbx_description
1 polymer ?
#
loop_
_entity_poly.entity_id
_entity_poly.type
_entity_poly.pdbx_seq_one_letter_code
_entity_poly.pdbx_strand_id
1 'polypeptide(L)'
;MQRCLFGVLISLVFYVMSFNASAKDAVLTAHNSNGSDISYLITFQGEEYEGLHPRFVTLAMPGGNGVLEPRIAFGQIDMQAKNNFLIRSRSLFADTDFVAASTDASSNPERVQAIVDDLHQRFGAQTQIYLVGTSRGTLATMALSEPLDGKVAGFVHTSSMSSIARFDTRSFKSRHLIVHHLQDGCRVTQLSAAQNNHEKFSTPLILMDGGNSVGDPCQAMAFHGYHEIEKETVDKIKDWIRQAP
;
A
#
# COMPACT_ATOMS: atom_id res chain seq x y z
N MET A 1 57.28 -41.49 -24.32
CA MET A 1 57.09 -40.04 -24.33
C MET A 1 55.58 -39.78 -24.32
N GLN A 2 55.01 -39.54 -23.14
CA GLN A 2 53.58 -39.32 -22.94
C GLN A 2 53.35 -37.81 -22.69
N ARG A 3 52.62 -37.15 -23.58
CA ARG A 3 52.27 -35.71 -23.47
C ARG A 3 50.94 -35.61 -22.73
N CYS A 4 50.98 -35.06 -21.49
CA CYS A 4 49.78 -34.62 -20.76
C CYS A 4 49.31 -33.26 -21.33
N LEU A 5 48.09 -33.22 -21.86
CA LEU A 5 47.39 -32.00 -22.16
C LEU A 5 46.60 -31.55 -20.91
N PHE A 6 47.01 -30.42 -20.33
CA PHE A 6 46.24 -29.74 -19.30
C PHE A 6 45.19 -28.86 -19.98
N GLY A 7 43.93 -29.23 -19.89
CA GLY A 7 42.80 -28.37 -20.29
C GLY A 7 42.49 -27.37 -19.18
N VAL A 8 42.66 -26.08 -19.48
CA VAL A 8 42.21 -24.98 -18.61
C VAL A 8 40.74 -24.74 -18.83
N LEU A 9 39.89 -25.05 -17.83
CA LEU A 9 38.49 -24.70 -17.79
C LEU A 9 38.37 -23.23 -17.34
N ILE A 10 38.02 -22.33 -18.26
CA ILE A 10 37.66 -20.94 -17.95
C ILE A 10 36.20 -20.90 -17.56
N SER A 11 35.92 -20.80 -16.26
CA SER A 11 34.55 -20.55 -15.75
C SER A 11 34.20 -19.08 -15.97
N LEU A 12 33.29 -18.82 -16.91
CA LEU A 12 32.69 -17.50 -17.09
C LEU A 12 31.68 -17.27 -15.96
N VAL A 13 32.03 -16.42 -15.00
CA VAL A 13 31.10 -15.94 -13.97
C VAL A 13 30.29 -14.80 -14.58
N PHE A 14 29.04 -15.04 -14.94
CA PHE A 14 28.09 -13.99 -15.29
C PHE A 14 27.69 -13.22 -14.03
N TYR A 15 28.24 -12.03 -13.88
CA TYR A 15 27.80 -11.06 -12.88
C TYR A 15 26.46 -10.45 -13.35
N VAL A 16 25.34 -10.96 -12.83
CA VAL A 16 24.03 -10.34 -13.08
C VAL A 16 24.00 -9.05 -12.25
N MET A 17 24.29 -7.93 -12.88
CA MET A 17 24.02 -6.61 -12.30
C MET A 17 22.51 -6.44 -12.20
N SER A 18 21.95 -6.60 -11.00
CA SER A 18 20.58 -6.19 -10.71
C SER A 18 20.53 -4.66 -10.75
N PHE A 19 20.10 -4.10 -11.87
CA PHE A 19 19.70 -2.70 -11.92
C PHE A 19 18.45 -2.56 -11.08
N ASN A 20 18.58 -2.00 -9.87
CA ASN A 20 17.43 -1.49 -9.12
C ASN A 20 16.92 -0.27 -9.88
N ALA A 21 15.93 -0.43 -10.74
CA ALA A 21 15.24 0.68 -11.36
C ALA A 21 14.60 1.52 -10.25
N SER A 22 14.92 2.82 -10.24
CA SER A 22 14.27 3.75 -9.29
C SER A 22 12.79 3.83 -9.63
N ALA A 23 11.94 3.77 -8.61
CA ALA A 23 10.51 3.94 -8.81
C ALA A 23 10.19 5.35 -9.32
N LYS A 24 9.25 5.44 -10.26
CA LYS A 24 8.75 6.68 -10.86
C LYS A 24 7.32 6.95 -10.42
N ASP A 25 6.95 8.21 -10.44
CA ASP A 25 5.60 8.68 -10.13
C ASP A 25 4.91 9.22 -11.37
N ALA A 26 3.59 9.00 -11.49
CA ALA A 26 2.72 9.63 -12.47
C ALA A 26 1.38 10.04 -11.84
N VAL A 27 0.84 11.18 -12.26
CA VAL A 27 -0.52 11.60 -11.88
C VAL A 27 -1.49 11.16 -12.98
N LEU A 28 -2.49 10.39 -12.60
CA LEU A 28 -3.52 9.88 -13.48
C LEU A 28 -4.88 10.48 -13.12
N THR A 29 -5.84 10.34 -14.03
CA THR A 29 -7.22 10.80 -13.85
C THR A 29 -8.18 9.65 -14.13
N ALA A 30 -9.01 9.34 -13.14
CA ALA A 30 -10.18 8.50 -13.30
C ALA A 30 -11.42 9.38 -13.52
N HIS A 31 -12.41 8.87 -14.24
CA HIS A 31 -13.66 9.58 -14.51
C HIS A 31 -14.80 8.95 -13.72
N ASN A 32 -15.46 9.75 -12.89
CA ASN A 32 -16.64 9.30 -12.16
C ASN A 32 -17.86 9.24 -13.09
N SER A 33 -18.85 8.46 -12.73
CA SER A 33 -20.12 8.30 -13.46
C SER A 33 -20.89 9.63 -13.65
N ASN A 34 -20.67 10.62 -12.78
CA ASN A 34 -21.24 11.96 -12.90
C ASN A 34 -20.41 12.91 -13.78
N GLY A 35 -19.33 12.40 -14.44
CA GLY A 35 -18.45 13.19 -15.31
C GLY A 35 -17.39 14.01 -14.57
N SER A 36 -17.23 13.88 -13.25
CA SER A 36 -16.17 14.57 -12.53
C SER A 36 -14.84 13.80 -12.62
N ASP A 37 -13.75 14.56 -12.75
CA ASP A 37 -12.40 14.04 -12.78
C ASP A 37 -11.86 13.79 -11.38
N ILE A 38 -11.15 12.67 -11.21
CA ILE A 38 -10.54 12.26 -9.95
C ILE A 38 -9.07 12.03 -10.19
N SER A 39 -8.23 12.97 -9.75
CA SER A 39 -6.78 12.78 -9.81
C SER A 39 -6.32 11.79 -8.74
N TYR A 40 -5.40 10.91 -9.12
CA TYR A 40 -4.71 10.00 -8.22
C TYR A 40 -3.27 9.79 -8.67
N LEU A 41 -2.41 9.35 -7.78
CA LEU A 41 -0.99 9.12 -8.03
C LEU A 41 -0.75 7.63 -8.24
N ILE A 42 0.13 7.27 -9.18
CA ILE A 42 0.76 5.95 -9.23
C ILE A 42 2.26 6.06 -9.05
N THR A 43 2.85 5.04 -8.45
CA THR A 43 4.29 4.83 -8.30
C THR A 43 4.61 3.43 -8.81
N PHE A 44 5.56 3.31 -9.73
CA PHE A 44 5.86 2.08 -10.46
C PHE A 44 7.35 1.93 -10.74
N GLN A 45 7.81 0.73 -11.04
CA GLN A 45 9.16 0.48 -11.54
C GLN A 45 9.15 0.38 -13.06
N GLY A 46 10.20 0.89 -13.70
CA GLY A 46 10.34 0.89 -15.16
C GLY A 46 10.39 2.30 -15.75
N GLU A 47 10.43 2.39 -17.07
CA GLU A 47 10.49 3.67 -17.76
C GLU A 47 9.10 4.29 -17.95
N GLU A 48 8.10 3.48 -18.25
CA GLU A 48 6.73 3.85 -18.53
C GLU A 48 5.78 2.92 -17.77
N TYR A 49 4.60 3.41 -17.43
CA TYR A 49 3.57 2.59 -16.77
C TYR A 49 2.62 1.95 -17.79
N GLU A 50 2.57 2.48 -19.00
CA GLU A 50 1.80 1.91 -20.12
C GLU A 50 2.36 0.52 -20.47
N GLY A 51 1.45 -0.46 -20.53
CA GLY A 51 1.84 -1.84 -20.82
C GLY A 51 2.35 -2.65 -19.61
N LEU A 52 2.37 -2.06 -18.41
CA LEU A 52 2.58 -2.84 -17.19
C LEU A 52 1.37 -3.75 -16.92
N HIS A 53 1.64 -4.96 -16.46
CA HIS A 53 0.63 -5.93 -16.02
C HIS A 53 0.96 -6.43 -14.60
N PRO A 54 0.89 -5.54 -13.58
CA PRO A 54 1.18 -5.94 -12.21
C PRO A 54 0.15 -6.95 -11.72
N ARG A 55 0.58 -7.91 -10.91
CA ARG A 55 -0.34 -8.82 -10.24
C ARG A 55 -1.19 -8.08 -9.20
N PHE A 56 -0.63 -7.06 -8.57
CA PHE A 56 -1.22 -6.35 -7.45
C PHE A 56 -1.12 -4.84 -7.63
N VAL A 57 -2.17 -4.15 -7.21
CA VAL A 57 -2.14 -2.70 -6.97
C VAL A 57 -2.53 -2.43 -5.52
N THR A 58 -1.73 -1.63 -4.82
CA THR A 58 -2.12 -1.07 -3.52
C THR A 58 -2.66 0.33 -3.73
N LEU A 59 -3.90 0.61 -3.32
CA LEU A 59 -4.50 1.95 -3.35
C LEU A 59 -4.43 2.55 -1.94
N ALA A 60 -3.44 3.41 -1.72
CA ALA A 60 -3.12 4.01 -0.44
C ALA A 60 -4.01 5.22 -0.12
N MET A 61 -4.52 5.26 1.11
CA MET A 61 -5.36 6.33 1.68
C MET A 61 -4.68 6.90 2.94
N PRO A 62 -4.20 8.15 2.91
CA PRO A 62 -3.43 8.71 4.01
C PRO A 62 -4.27 8.98 5.26
N GLY A 63 -3.60 9.08 6.39
CA GLY A 63 -4.15 9.59 7.65
C GLY A 63 -4.19 11.13 7.71
N GLY A 64 -4.20 11.68 8.92
CA GLY A 64 -4.25 13.12 9.13
C GLY A 64 -5.59 13.72 8.68
N ASN A 65 -5.55 14.74 7.82
CA ASN A 65 -6.76 15.30 7.18
C ASN A 65 -7.31 14.41 6.05
N GLY A 66 -6.54 13.41 5.61
CA GLY A 66 -6.95 12.49 4.55
C GLY A 66 -6.77 13.06 3.13
N VAL A 67 -6.18 14.23 2.97
CA VAL A 67 -6.04 14.92 1.69
C VAL A 67 -4.69 14.60 1.07
N LEU A 68 -4.68 14.16 -0.17
CA LEU A 68 -3.49 13.94 -1.01
C LEU A 68 -3.41 14.98 -2.15
N GLU A 69 -4.51 15.15 -2.90
CA GLU A 69 -4.62 16.10 -4.03
C GLU A 69 -3.40 16.09 -4.96
N PRO A 70 -3.08 14.95 -5.58
CA PRO A 70 -1.91 14.88 -6.46
C PRO A 70 -2.18 15.67 -7.73
N ARG A 71 -1.20 16.50 -8.13
CA ARG A 71 -1.29 17.34 -9.32
C ARG A 71 0.07 17.58 -9.94
N ILE A 72 0.09 17.99 -11.20
CA ILE A 72 1.29 18.50 -11.84
C ILE A 72 1.29 20.02 -11.67
N ALA A 73 2.32 20.54 -11.00
CA ALA A 73 2.55 21.96 -10.82
C ALA A 73 3.97 22.31 -11.29
N PHE A 74 4.09 23.26 -12.19
CA PHE A 74 5.39 23.68 -12.77
C PHE A 74 6.22 22.52 -13.32
N GLY A 75 5.58 21.52 -13.94
CA GLY A 75 6.25 20.33 -14.48
C GLY A 75 6.71 19.29 -13.46
N GLN A 76 6.35 19.47 -12.20
CA GLN A 76 6.65 18.53 -11.10
C GLN A 76 5.38 18.03 -10.43
N ILE A 77 5.46 16.83 -9.87
CA ILE A 77 4.36 16.29 -9.08
C ILE A 77 4.36 16.95 -7.71
N ASP A 78 3.25 17.61 -7.38
CA ASP A 78 2.96 18.16 -6.06
C ASP A 78 1.78 17.41 -5.44
N MET A 79 1.85 17.24 -4.12
CA MET A 79 0.81 16.57 -3.34
C MET A 79 0.90 16.97 -1.87
N GLN A 80 -0.18 16.73 -1.13
CA GLN A 80 -0.20 16.84 0.31
C GLN A 80 0.26 15.53 0.99
N ALA A 81 0.21 15.46 2.30
CA ALA A 81 0.50 14.27 3.11
C ALA A 81 1.86 13.58 2.83
N LYS A 82 2.87 14.27 2.27
CA LYS A 82 4.17 13.70 1.85
C LYS A 82 4.87 12.89 2.95
N ASN A 83 4.72 13.28 4.21
CA ASN A 83 5.32 12.59 5.36
C ASN A 83 4.47 11.42 5.89
N ASN A 84 3.21 11.26 5.43
CA ASN A 84 2.38 10.13 5.85
C ASN A 84 3.06 8.80 5.51
N PHE A 85 2.95 7.80 6.39
CA PHE A 85 3.58 6.49 6.22
C PHE A 85 3.37 5.90 4.82
N LEU A 86 2.13 5.78 4.37
CA LEU A 86 1.83 5.16 3.07
C LEU A 86 2.37 5.97 1.90
N ILE A 87 2.34 7.31 2.01
CA ILE A 87 2.74 8.19 0.92
C ILE A 87 4.27 8.25 0.78
N ARG A 88 5.01 8.36 1.89
CA ARG A 88 6.48 8.35 1.83
C ARG A 88 7.05 6.97 1.49
N SER A 89 6.30 5.91 1.79
CA SER A 89 6.71 4.52 1.53
C SER A 89 6.22 3.97 0.19
N ARG A 90 5.54 4.76 -0.66
CA ARG A 90 4.95 4.28 -1.91
C ARG A 90 5.95 3.59 -2.85
N SER A 91 7.19 4.09 -2.90
CA SER A 91 8.26 3.46 -3.71
C SER A 91 8.67 2.08 -3.20
N LEU A 92 8.48 1.78 -1.91
CA LEU A 92 8.73 0.47 -1.33
C LEU A 92 7.65 -0.56 -1.72
N PHE A 93 6.42 -0.09 -1.97
CA PHE A 93 5.36 -0.96 -2.51
C PHE A 93 5.61 -1.32 -3.97
N ALA A 94 6.18 -0.42 -4.78
CA ALA A 94 6.39 -0.64 -6.20
C ALA A 94 7.52 -1.65 -6.47
N ASP A 95 7.21 -2.72 -7.19
CA ASP A 95 8.17 -3.69 -7.71
C ASP A 95 7.63 -4.35 -9.00
N THR A 96 8.21 -5.46 -9.43
CA THR A 96 7.78 -6.18 -10.64
C THR A 96 6.34 -6.74 -10.56
N ASP A 97 5.86 -7.04 -9.34
CA ASP A 97 4.51 -7.57 -9.10
C ASP A 97 3.51 -6.47 -8.72
N PHE A 98 4.00 -5.33 -8.20
CA PHE A 98 3.19 -4.30 -7.56
C PHE A 98 3.33 -2.93 -8.21
N VAL A 99 2.19 -2.27 -8.42
CA VAL A 99 2.09 -0.82 -8.59
C VAL A 99 1.46 -0.23 -7.32
N ALA A 100 2.00 0.88 -6.83
CA ALA A 100 1.42 1.62 -5.72
C ALA A 100 0.59 2.78 -6.27
N ALA A 101 -0.71 2.76 -6.03
CA ALA A 101 -1.60 3.90 -6.26
C ALA A 101 -1.87 4.63 -4.95
N SER A 102 -2.17 5.93 -5.01
CA SER A 102 -2.47 6.74 -3.84
C SER A 102 -3.53 7.79 -4.17
N THR A 103 -4.49 7.98 -3.28
CA THR A 103 -5.58 8.94 -3.43
C THR A 103 -5.98 9.54 -2.08
N ASP A 104 -6.89 10.51 -2.06
CA ASP A 104 -7.48 11.03 -0.83
C ASP A 104 -8.19 9.91 -0.05
N ALA A 105 -8.16 9.99 1.26
CA ALA A 105 -8.92 9.10 2.14
C ALA A 105 -10.43 9.45 2.08
N SER A 106 -11.08 8.95 1.06
CA SER A 106 -12.50 9.16 0.81
C SER A 106 -13.31 7.91 1.14
N SER A 107 -14.42 8.07 1.85
CA SER A 107 -15.42 7.02 2.08
C SER A 107 -16.53 6.99 1.02
N ASN A 108 -16.44 7.82 -0.02
CA ASN A 108 -17.38 7.79 -1.13
C ASN A 108 -17.09 6.60 -2.05
N PRO A 109 -17.98 5.59 -2.12
CA PRO A 109 -17.73 4.37 -2.88
C PRO A 109 -17.68 4.61 -4.40
N GLU A 110 -18.46 5.55 -4.94
CA GLU A 110 -18.45 5.86 -6.37
C GLU A 110 -17.10 6.44 -6.81
N ARG A 111 -16.55 7.37 -5.99
CA ARG A 111 -15.22 7.93 -6.23
C ARG A 111 -14.13 6.86 -6.25
N VAL A 112 -14.14 5.97 -5.29
CA VAL A 112 -13.11 4.93 -5.19
C VAL A 112 -13.30 3.85 -6.23
N GLN A 113 -14.55 3.48 -6.55
CA GLN A 113 -14.87 2.56 -7.62
C GLN A 113 -14.35 3.07 -8.98
N ALA A 114 -14.51 4.37 -9.27
CA ALA A 114 -14.00 4.96 -10.52
C ALA A 114 -12.46 4.80 -10.64
N ILE A 115 -11.72 4.96 -9.53
CA ILE A 115 -10.27 4.70 -9.53
C ILE A 115 -9.98 3.21 -9.74
N VAL A 116 -10.71 2.32 -9.10
CA VAL A 116 -10.57 0.86 -9.24
C VAL A 116 -10.82 0.44 -10.69
N ASP A 117 -11.85 0.97 -11.33
CA ASP A 117 -12.21 0.68 -12.72
C ASP A 117 -11.12 1.19 -13.69
N ASP A 118 -10.60 2.40 -13.47
CA ASP A 118 -9.50 2.97 -14.25
C ASP A 118 -8.20 2.15 -14.10
N LEU A 119 -7.90 1.69 -12.87
CA LEU A 119 -6.75 0.80 -12.62
C LEU A 119 -6.90 -0.54 -13.34
N HIS A 120 -8.09 -1.15 -13.34
CA HIS A 120 -8.36 -2.37 -14.11
C HIS A 120 -8.28 -2.15 -15.62
N GLN A 121 -8.74 -0.99 -16.12
CA GLN A 121 -8.64 -0.65 -17.53
C GLN A 121 -7.17 -0.52 -17.97
N ARG A 122 -6.30 0.06 -17.14
CA ARG A 122 -4.89 0.28 -17.44
C ARG A 122 -4.04 -0.97 -17.28
N PHE A 123 -4.23 -1.71 -16.20
CA PHE A 123 -3.35 -2.80 -15.79
C PHE A 123 -3.93 -4.20 -16.05
N GLY A 124 -5.20 -4.28 -16.43
CA GLY A 124 -5.90 -5.52 -16.73
C GLY A 124 -6.87 -5.95 -15.63
N ALA A 125 -7.96 -6.61 -16.04
CA ALA A 125 -9.04 -7.04 -15.15
C ALA A 125 -8.60 -8.13 -14.12
N GLN A 126 -7.46 -8.76 -14.34
CA GLN A 126 -6.93 -9.79 -13.42
C GLN A 126 -6.06 -9.19 -12.30
N THR A 127 -5.70 -7.91 -12.40
CA THR A 127 -4.93 -7.22 -11.37
C THR A 127 -5.73 -7.17 -10.07
N GLN A 128 -5.14 -7.66 -8.98
CA GLN A 128 -5.78 -7.65 -7.67
C GLN A 128 -5.53 -6.31 -6.97
N ILE A 129 -6.58 -5.59 -6.64
CA ILE A 129 -6.49 -4.27 -6.00
C ILE A 129 -6.75 -4.40 -4.50
N TYR A 130 -5.85 -3.84 -3.68
CA TYR A 130 -5.94 -3.78 -2.22
C TYR A 130 -6.01 -2.32 -1.77
N LEU A 131 -7.06 -1.95 -1.03
CA LEU A 131 -7.15 -0.64 -0.40
C LEU A 131 -6.37 -0.64 0.90
N VAL A 132 -5.45 0.30 1.06
CA VAL A 132 -4.56 0.40 2.23
C VAL A 132 -4.78 1.73 2.91
N GLY A 133 -5.39 1.73 4.10
CA GLY A 133 -5.59 2.94 4.90
C GLY A 133 -4.63 3.00 6.08
N THR A 134 -4.20 4.21 6.46
CA THR A 134 -3.45 4.41 7.70
C THR A 134 -4.13 5.43 8.61
N SER A 135 -4.16 5.16 9.93
CA SER A 135 -4.72 6.09 10.92
C SER A 135 -6.17 6.49 10.53
N ARG A 136 -6.45 7.78 10.37
CA ARG A 136 -7.75 8.26 9.90
C ARG A 136 -8.17 7.67 8.55
N GLY A 137 -7.22 7.34 7.66
CA GLY A 137 -7.50 6.65 6.39
C GLY A 137 -8.19 5.29 6.59
N THR A 138 -8.06 4.66 7.76
CA THR A 138 -8.75 3.41 8.07
C THR A 138 -10.27 3.57 8.26
N LEU A 139 -10.75 4.78 8.56
CA LEU A 139 -12.19 5.05 8.55
C LEU A 139 -12.76 4.91 7.13
N ALA A 140 -12.00 5.37 6.13
CA ALA A 140 -12.39 5.21 4.74
C ALA A 140 -12.37 3.74 4.32
N THR A 141 -11.29 3.00 4.61
CA THR A 141 -11.22 1.57 4.25
C THR A 141 -12.27 0.72 4.95
N MET A 142 -12.62 1.00 6.21
CA MET A 142 -13.74 0.32 6.89
C MET A 142 -15.10 0.66 6.25
N ALA A 143 -15.35 1.94 5.93
CA ALA A 143 -16.60 2.37 5.30
C ALA A 143 -16.78 1.83 3.87
N LEU A 144 -15.67 1.63 3.16
CA LEU A 144 -15.66 1.11 1.78
C LEU A 144 -15.75 -0.42 1.73
N SER A 145 -15.57 -1.12 2.85
CA SER A 145 -15.52 -2.58 2.85
C SER A 145 -16.81 -3.22 2.37
N GLU A 146 -17.96 -2.71 2.76
CA GLU A 146 -19.27 -3.22 2.32
C GLU A 146 -19.56 -2.87 0.85
N PRO A 147 -19.50 -1.60 0.38
CA PRO A 147 -19.84 -1.26 -1.01
C PRO A 147 -18.86 -1.79 -2.05
N LEU A 148 -17.61 -2.10 -1.66
CA LEU A 148 -16.58 -2.64 -2.55
C LEU A 148 -16.26 -4.11 -2.28
N ASP A 149 -17.05 -4.81 -1.46
CA ASP A 149 -16.85 -6.23 -1.18
C ASP A 149 -16.92 -7.07 -2.45
N GLY A 150 -15.88 -7.88 -2.69
CA GLY A 150 -15.74 -8.69 -3.89
C GLY A 150 -15.40 -7.93 -5.18
N LYS A 151 -15.34 -6.58 -5.14
CA LYS A 151 -14.86 -5.75 -6.26
C LYS A 151 -13.38 -5.42 -6.13
N VAL A 152 -12.84 -5.49 -4.93
CA VAL A 152 -11.41 -5.42 -4.62
C VAL A 152 -10.98 -6.68 -3.91
N ALA A 153 -9.70 -7.03 -4.02
CA ALA A 153 -9.16 -8.25 -3.43
C ALA A 153 -9.07 -8.17 -1.89
N GLY A 154 -8.90 -6.97 -1.33
CA GLY A 154 -8.87 -6.82 0.12
C GLY A 154 -8.60 -5.41 0.61
N PHE A 155 -8.56 -5.32 1.94
CA PHE A 155 -8.39 -4.10 2.71
C PHE A 155 -7.30 -4.29 3.75
N VAL A 156 -6.39 -3.32 3.86
CA VAL A 156 -5.33 -3.30 4.86
C VAL A 156 -5.51 -2.06 5.74
N HIS A 157 -5.58 -2.27 7.05
CA HIS A 157 -5.82 -1.25 8.05
C HIS A 157 -4.55 -1.07 8.89
N THR A 158 -3.73 -0.05 8.58
CA THR A 158 -2.48 0.22 9.30
C THR A 158 -2.67 1.28 10.36
N SER A 159 -2.10 1.11 11.57
CA SER A 159 -2.29 2.01 12.71
C SER A 159 -3.75 2.46 12.86
N SER A 160 -4.65 1.46 12.93
CA SER A 160 -6.09 1.68 12.76
C SER A 160 -6.69 2.55 13.83
N MET A 161 -7.64 3.40 13.45
CA MET A 161 -8.52 4.07 14.42
C MET A 161 -9.16 3.05 15.37
N SER A 162 -9.33 3.40 16.63
CA SER A 162 -9.83 2.47 17.68
C SER A 162 -11.24 1.93 17.41
N SER A 163 -11.99 2.52 16.48
CA SER A 163 -13.27 1.97 15.99
C SER A 163 -13.13 0.59 15.34
N ILE A 164 -11.92 0.20 14.90
CA ILE A 164 -11.63 -1.14 14.36
C ILE A 164 -12.04 -2.26 15.33
N ALA A 165 -12.01 -2.04 16.65
CA ALA A 165 -12.42 -3.02 17.67
C ALA A 165 -13.83 -3.57 17.47
N ARG A 166 -14.70 -2.86 16.75
CA ARG A 166 -16.10 -3.24 16.50
C ARG A 166 -16.37 -3.61 15.05
N PHE A 167 -15.35 -3.57 14.19
CA PHE A 167 -15.48 -3.82 12.77
C PHE A 167 -15.39 -5.34 12.49
N ASP A 168 -16.54 -5.95 12.22
CA ASP A 168 -16.64 -7.40 11.95
C ASP A 168 -16.28 -7.70 10.50
N THR A 169 -15.15 -8.38 10.29
CA THR A 169 -14.64 -8.70 8.94
C THR A 169 -15.09 -10.07 8.42
N ARG A 170 -15.81 -10.87 9.21
CA ARG A 170 -16.11 -12.27 8.88
C ARG A 170 -17.11 -12.47 7.75
N SER A 171 -17.93 -11.47 7.45
CA SER A 171 -18.96 -11.55 6.40
C SER A 171 -18.47 -11.14 5.01
N PHE A 172 -17.29 -10.54 4.92
CA PHE A 172 -16.76 -10.05 3.65
C PHE A 172 -16.07 -11.15 2.84
N LYS A 173 -16.21 -11.07 1.52
CA LYS A 173 -15.47 -11.89 0.54
C LYS A 173 -14.05 -11.37 0.37
N SER A 174 -13.89 -10.05 0.37
CA SER A 174 -12.60 -9.37 0.29
C SER A 174 -11.80 -9.64 1.56
N ARG A 175 -10.50 -9.86 1.41
CA ARG A 175 -9.61 -10.15 2.54
C ARG A 175 -9.37 -8.90 3.39
N HIS A 176 -9.17 -9.10 4.69
CA HIS A 176 -8.83 -8.01 5.62
C HIS A 176 -7.54 -8.31 6.36
N LEU A 177 -6.74 -7.27 6.59
CA LEU A 177 -5.53 -7.30 7.42
C LEU A 177 -5.48 -6.09 8.31
N ILE A 178 -5.10 -6.27 9.57
CA ILE A 178 -4.72 -5.19 10.47
C ILE A 178 -3.19 -5.24 10.65
N VAL A 179 -2.52 -4.08 10.54
CA VAL A 179 -1.10 -3.93 10.88
C VAL A 179 -0.98 -2.85 11.94
N HIS A 180 -0.32 -3.15 13.05
CA HIS A 180 -0.23 -2.22 14.17
C HIS A 180 1.15 -2.28 14.83
N HIS A 181 1.67 -1.13 15.25
CA HIS A 181 2.94 -1.10 15.99
C HIS A 181 2.70 -1.37 17.47
N LEU A 182 3.54 -2.22 18.10
CA LEU A 182 3.42 -2.57 19.52
C LEU A 182 3.48 -1.37 20.45
N GLN A 183 4.24 -0.35 20.08
CA GLN A 183 4.48 0.86 20.85
C GLN A 183 3.73 2.09 20.31
N ASP A 184 2.68 1.90 19.47
CA ASP A 184 1.86 3.03 19.01
C ASP A 184 1.20 3.73 20.20
N GLY A 185 1.72 4.90 20.55
CA GLY A 185 1.25 5.72 21.68
C GLY A 185 0.11 6.68 21.32
N CYS A 186 -0.41 6.63 20.10
CA CYS A 186 -1.48 7.52 19.66
C CYS A 186 -2.83 7.11 20.29
N ARG A 187 -3.46 8.06 21.01
CA ARG A 187 -4.67 7.81 21.80
C ARG A 187 -5.89 7.40 20.98
N VAL A 188 -5.94 7.72 19.69
CA VAL A 188 -7.08 7.43 18.82
C VAL A 188 -6.89 6.15 18.00
N THR A 189 -5.71 5.52 18.08
CA THR A 189 -5.34 4.28 17.38
C THR A 189 -4.74 3.27 18.35
N GLN A 190 -5.47 2.95 19.39
CA GLN A 190 -4.98 2.08 20.46
C GLN A 190 -4.70 0.65 19.98
N LEU A 191 -3.52 0.12 20.29
CA LEU A 191 -3.16 -1.27 20.01
C LEU A 191 -4.21 -2.28 20.50
N SER A 192 -4.76 -2.05 21.71
CA SER A 192 -5.82 -2.90 22.27
C SER A 192 -7.05 -3.00 21.38
N ALA A 193 -7.38 -1.98 20.60
CA ALA A 193 -8.49 -2.03 19.66
C ALA A 193 -8.23 -2.99 18.49
N ALA A 194 -7.00 -3.03 17.99
CA ALA A 194 -6.58 -3.99 16.97
C ALA A 194 -6.56 -5.43 17.50
N GLN A 195 -6.05 -5.62 18.73
CA GLN A 195 -6.04 -6.93 19.42
C GLN A 195 -7.46 -7.43 19.69
N ASN A 196 -8.34 -6.58 20.20
CA ASN A 196 -9.74 -6.94 20.45
C ASN A 196 -10.47 -7.33 19.15
N ASN A 197 -10.16 -6.68 18.03
CA ASN A 197 -10.70 -7.07 16.73
C ASN A 197 -10.23 -8.47 16.32
N HIS A 198 -8.92 -8.71 16.41
CA HIS A 198 -8.32 -10.00 16.10
C HIS A 198 -8.93 -11.13 16.97
N GLU A 199 -9.02 -10.92 18.27
CA GLU A 199 -9.58 -11.89 19.21
C GLU A 199 -11.05 -12.19 18.94
N LYS A 200 -11.85 -11.16 18.63
CA LYS A 200 -13.29 -11.28 18.47
C LYS A 200 -13.71 -11.78 17.08
N PHE A 201 -13.04 -11.33 16.04
CA PHE A 201 -13.46 -11.54 14.66
C PHE A 201 -12.45 -12.34 13.83
N SER A 202 -11.31 -12.73 14.43
CA SER A 202 -10.23 -13.49 13.78
C SER A 202 -9.63 -12.76 12.57
N THR A 203 -9.76 -11.43 12.51
CA THR A 203 -9.09 -10.65 11.46
C THR A 203 -7.57 -10.83 11.60
N PRO A 204 -6.83 -11.21 10.56
CA PRO A 204 -5.38 -11.28 10.62
C PRO A 204 -4.77 -10.00 11.17
N LEU A 205 -3.83 -10.13 12.10
CA LEU A 205 -3.13 -9.04 12.78
C LEU A 205 -1.63 -9.25 12.67
N ILE A 206 -0.93 -8.29 12.07
CA ILE A 206 0.53 -8.21 12.07
C ILE A 206 0.94 -7.13 13.08
N LEU A 207 1.75 -7.53 14.05
CA LEU A 207 2.35 -6.62 15.02
C LEU A 207 3.77 -6.28 14.58
N MET A 208 4.04 -4.96 14.51
CA MET A 208 5.34 -4.42 14.17
C MET A 208 6.07 -3.98 15.46
N ASP A 209 7.37 -4.15 15.48
CA ASP A 209 8.25 -3.73 16.58
C ASP A 209 9.51 -3.10 16.02
N GLY A 210 10.20 -2.29 16.83
CA GLY A 210 11.42 -1.59 16.41
C GLY A 210 11.18 -0.19 15.86
N GLY A 211 12.19 0.35 15.18
CA GLY A 211 12.16 1.74 14.71
C GLY A 211 12.33 2.76 15.81
N ASN A 212 11.88 4.00 15.55
CA ASN A 212 12.03 5.12 16.45
C ASN A 212 10.77 5.99 16.48
N SER A 213 10.62 6.79 17.53
CA SER A 213 9.49 7.71 17.70
C SER A 213 9.99 9.11 18.02
N VAL A 214 9.64 10.06 17.16
CA VAL A 214 10.01 11.48 17.30
C VAL A 214 8.76 12.34 17.29
N GLY A 215 8.65 13.20 18.28
CA GLY A 215 7.56 14.17 18.40
C GLY A 215 6.27 13.60 19.00
N ASP A 216 5.13 14.14 18.56
CA ASP A 216 3.81 13.70 19.05
C ASP A 216 3.52 12.25 18.62
N PRO A 217 3.02 11.39 19.53
CA PRO A 217 2.78 9.98 19.24
C PRO A 217 1.85 9.68 18.05
N CYS A 218 0.98 10.62 17.68
CA CYS A 218 0.08 10.43 16.52
C CYS A 218 0.66 10.95 15.20
N GLN A 219 1.91 11.41 15.20
CA GLN A 219 2.54 11.96 13.98
C GLN A 219 3.28 10.89 13.18
N ALA A 220 3.56 11.23 11.93
CA ALA A 220 4.13 10.32 10.95
C ALA A 220 5.53 9.79 11.30
N MET A 221 6.32 10.55 12.08
CA MET A 221 7.68 10.18 12.50
C MET A 221 7.70 9.52 13.90
N ALA A 222 6.55 9.07 14.39
CA ALA A 222 6.43 8.25 15.60
C ALA A 222 6.28 6.78 15.25
N PHE A 223 6.20 5.90 16.25
CA PHE A 223 5.84 4.48 16.07
C PHE A 223 4.51 4.31 15.35
N HIS A 224 3.57 5.25 15.53
CA HIS A 224 2.32 5.35 14.78
C HIS A 224 2.52 5.35 13.26
N GLY A 225 3.60 5.96 12.77
CA GLY A 225 3.94 6.03 11.36
C GLY A 225 5.00 5.01 10.92
N TYR A 226 5.35 4.02 11.75
CA TYR A 226 6.36 3.01 11.46
C TYR A 226 7.73 3.61 11.09
N HIS A 227 8.11 4.70 11.77
CA HIS A 227 9.34 5.41 11.47
C HIS A 227 10.57 4.51 11.68
N GLU A 228 11.45 4.50 10.66
CA GLU A 228 12.66 3.67 10.52
C GLU A 228 12.42 2.16 10.30
N ILE A 229 11.15 1.71 10.24
CA ILE A 229 10.78 0.33 9.87
C ILE A 229 9.79 0.28 8.70
N GLU A 230 9.75 1.34 7.87
CA GLU A 230 8.83 1.43 6.73
C GLU A 230 9.00 0.24 5.80
N LYS A 231 10.24 -0.11 5.47
CA LYS A 231 10.52 -1.22 4.55
C LYS A 231 10.00 -2.54 5.09
N GLU A 232 10.31 -2.86 6.34
CA GLU A 232 9.86 -4.09 6.96
C GLU A 232 8.33 -4.16 7.02
N THR A 233 7.68 -3.04 7.37
CA THR A 233 6.21 -2.96 7.43
C THR A 233 5.60 -3.19 6.06
N VAL A 234 6.13 -2.55 5.02
CA VAL A 234 5.67 -2.72 3.64
C VAL A 234 5.89 -4.16 3.17
N ASP A 235 7.05 -4.75 3.44
CA ASP A 235 7.35 -6.13 3.06
C ASP A 235 6.35 -7.11 3.70
N LYS A 236 6.02 -6.98 4.98
CA LYS A 236 5.00 -7.79 5.66
C LYS A 236 3.61 -7.66 5.03
N ILE A 237 3.23 -6.44 4.61
CA ILE A 237 1.95 -6.21 3.90
C ILE A 237 1.98 -6.91 2.54
N LYS A 238 3.05 -6.74 1.76
CA LYS A 238 3.20 -7.37 0.44
C LYS A 238 3.22 -8.91 0.54
N ASP A 239 3.90 -9.45 1.53
CA ASP A 239 3.94 -10.90 1.76
C ASP A 239 2.54 -11.46 2.08
N TRP A 240 1.76 -10.76 2.90
CA TRP A 240 0.37 -11.15 3.16
C TRP A 240 -0.50 -11.06 1.89
N ILE A 241 -0.31 -10.03 1.07
CA ILE A 241 -1.01 -9.89 -0.22
C ILE A 241 -0.66 -11.04 -1.15
N ARG A 242 0.62 -11.39 -1.30
CA ARG A 242 1.08 -12.49 -2.16
C ARG A 242 0.57 -13.87 -1.77
N GLN A 243 0.21 -14.07 -0.50
CA GLN A 243 -0.37 -15.31 0.02
C GLN A 243 -1.86 -15.45 -0.33
N ALA A 244 -2.43 -14.56 -1.15
CA ALA A 244 -3.78 -14.73 -1.67
C ALA A 244 -3.87 -16.05 -2.47
N PRO A 245 -4.94 -16.85 -2.28
CA PRO A 245 -5.16 -18.09 -3.02
C PRO A 245 -5.31 -17.85 -4.51
#